data_a07d23d3cc7838633b8f5b7f64090d57
#
_entry.id   a07d23d3cc7838633b8f5b7f64090d57
#
_cell.length_a   1.000
_cell.length_b   1.000
_cell.length_c   1.000
_cell.angle_alpha   90.00
_cell.angle_beta   90.00
_cell.angle_gamma   90.00
#
_symmetry.space_group_name_H-M   'P 1'
#
loop_
_entity.id
_entity.type
_entity.pdbx_description
1 polymer ?
#
loop_
_entity_poly.entity_id
_entity_poly.type
_entity_poly.pdbx_seq_one_letter_code
_entity_poly.pdbx_strand_id
1 'polypeptide(L)'
;QTDRQSIIKLLQYVFGYVKVSLEDISENCDNKRKPVTSGNRESGEYPYYGASGIVDYVNDYIFDGDYLLVSEDGANLLARNTPIAFSISGKNWVNNHAHILKFKTYETRKFVEYYLNSIDLTTFISGGAQPKLNQKNLNKIPIPIPSQEKQKDIVAILDRFDTLCNDLTTGLPAEIETRQKQYEYYRDKLLTFKELGA
;
A
#
# COMPACT_ATOMS: atom_id res chain seq x y z
N GLN A 1 -5.49 10.39 28.88
CA GLN A 1 -5.39 9.34 27.82
C GLN A 1 -6.47 8.26 27.99
N THR A 2 -6.77 7.84 29.22
CA THR A 2 -7.74 6.77 29.52
C THR A 2 -9.17 7.13 29.07
N ASP A 3 -9.62 8.36 29.27
CA ASP A 3 -10.96 8.83 28.89
C ASP A 3 -11.20 8.82 27.38
N ARG A 4 -10.23 9.29 26.59
CA ARG A 4 -10.35 9.33 25.14
C ARG A 4 -10.47 7.92 24.53
N GLN A 5 -9.70 6.96 25.03
CA GLN A 5 -9.77 5.56 24.57
C GLN A 5 -11.09 4.89 24.92
N SER A 6 -11.64 5.20 26.09
CA SER A 6 -12.94 4.68 26.53
C SER A 6 -14.09 5.23 25.66
N ILE A 7 -14.04 6.52 25.34
CA ILE A 7 -15.02 7.16 24.43
C ILE A 7 -14.93 6.54 23.02
N ILE A 8 -13.72 6.34 22.48
CA ILE A 8 -13.53 5.70 21.18
C ILE A 8 -14.16 4.31 21.16
N LYS A 9 -13.89 3.47 22.17
CA LYS A 9 -14.48 2.13 22.27
C LYS A 9 -16.01 2.17 22.37
N LEU A 10 -16.57 3.09 23.10
CA LEU A 10 -18.01 3.26 23.20
C LEU A 10 -18.64 3.64 21.86
N LEU A 11 -18.04 4.60 21.16
CA LEU A 11 -18.49 5.01 19.83
C LEU A 11 -18.38 3.87 18.82
N GLN A 12 -17.30 3.09 18.85
CA GLN A 12 -17.14 1.91 18.01
C GLN A 12 -18.20 0.84 18.31
N TYR A 13 -18.55 0.64 19.57
CA TYR A 13 -19.60 -0.29 19.98
C TYR A 13 -20.98 0.15 19.48
N VAL A 14 -21.33 1.42 19.61
CA VAL A 14 -22.66 1.96 19.26
C VAL A 14 -22.82 2.12 17.75
N PHE A 15 -21.82 2.65 17.06
CA PHE A 15 -21.88 3.04 15.64
C PHE A 15 -21.09 2.14 14.70
N GLY A 16 -20.41 1.11 15.19
CA GLY A 16 -19.56 0.21 14.42
C GLY A 16 -18.17 0.77 14.09
N TYR A 17 -18.01 2.09 14.07
CA TYR A 17 -16.73 2.78 13.84
C TYR A 17 -16.74 4.19 14.44
N VAL A 18 -15.54 4.79 14.51
CA VAL A 18 -15.38 6.20 14.85
C VAL A 18 -14.46 6.88 13.84
N LYS A 19 -14.76 8.10 13.42
CA LYS A 19 -13.87 8.89 12.58
C LYS A 19 -12.81 9.57 13.46
N VAL A 20 -11.55 9.30 13.18
CA VAL A 20 -10.38 9.90 13.84
C VAL A 20 -9.43 10.48 12.80
N SER A 21 -8.63 11.47 13.15
CA SER A 21 -7.57 11.94 12.25
C SER A 21 -6.45 10.90 12.14
N LEU A 22 -5.80 10.81 10.98
CA LEU A 22 -4.71 9.86 10.76
C LEU A 22 -3.59 10.02 11.82
N GLU A 23 -3.28 11.24 12.24
CA GLU A 23 -2.32 11.52 13.32
C GLU A 23 -2.70 10.94 14.69
N ASP A 24 -3.97 10.69 14.93
CA ASP A 24 -4.43 10.12 16.21
C ASP A 24 -4.12 8.62 16.34
N ILE A 25 -3.89 7.94 15.23
CA ILE A 25 -3.70 6.47 15.14
C ILE A 25 -2.35 6.06 14.57
N SER A 26 -1.53 7.01 14.12
CA SER A 26 -0.20 6.77 13.56
C SER A 26 0.85 7.72 14.15
N GLU A 27 2.12 7.31 14.07
CA GLU A 27 3.28 8.15 14.32
C GLU A 27 3.90 8.53 12.97
N ASN A 28 3.99 9.83 12.67
CA ASN A 28 4.67 10.30 11.47
C ASN A 28 6.19 10.32 11.72
N CYS A 29 6.94 9.63 10.86
CA CYS A 29 8.40 9.51 10.92
C CYS A 29 9.14 10.31 9.83
N ASP A 30 8.49 11.26 9.19
CA ASP A 30 9.04 12.05 8.08
C ASP A 30 10.32 12.81 8.43
N ASN A 31 10.48 13.20 9.69
CA ASN A 31 11.66 13.88 10.19
C ASN A 31 12.95 13.05 10.13
N LYS A 32 12.83 11.74 9.96
CA LYS A 32 13.97 10.80 9.84
C LYS A 32 14.38 10.56 8.39
N ARG A 33 13.60 11.03 7.41
CA ARG A 33 13.91 10.85 5.98
C ARG A 33 15.19 11.58 5.59
N LYS A 34 15.96 10.95 4.70
CA LYS A 34 17.18 11.56 4.14
C LYS A 34 17.20 11.33 2.62
N PRO A 35 16.88 12.32 1.80
CA PRO A 35 17.00 12.18 0.36
C PRO A 35 18.47 12.10 -0.04
N VAL A 36 18.80 11.14 -0.90
CA VAL A 36 20.14 10.98 -1.50
C VAL A 36 19.99 11.04 -3.01
N THR A 37 20.74 11.94 -3.65
CA THR A 37 20.77 12.05 -5.11
C THR A 37 21.34 10.78 -5.73
N SER A 38 20.90 10.42 -6.94
CA SER A 38 21.31 9.15 -7.59
C SER A 38 22.83 8.98 -7.71
N GLY A 39 23.56 10.07 -8.00
CA GLY A 39 25.03 10.04 -8.09
C GLY A 39 25.78 9.84 -6.78
N ASN A 40 25.10 9.99 -5.63
CA ASN A 40 25.70 9.84 -4.29
C ASN A 40 25.18 8.59 -3.58
N ARG A 41 24.39 7.74 -4.25
CA ARG A 41 23.94 6.47 -3.68
C ARG A 41 25.01 5.42 -3.90
N GLU A 42 25.45 4.82 -2.81
CA GLU A 42 26.32 3.65 -2.86
C GLU A 42 25.44 2.40 -3.00
N SER A 43 25.66 1.63 -4.07
CA SER A 43 24.87 0.43 -4.35
C SER A 43 25.02 -0.63 -3.26
N GLY A 44 23.93 -1.31 -2.92
CA GLY A 44 23.87 -2.30 -1.86
C GLY A 44 22.61 -3.18 -1.92
N GLU A 45 22.21 -3.71 -0.76
CA GLU A 45 21.10 -4.68 -0.64
C GLU A 45 19.81 -4.10 -0.06
N TYR A 46 19.87 -2.89 0.56
CA TYR A 46 18.70 -2.30 1.20
C TYR A 46 17.86 -1.50 0.23
N PRO A 47 16.54 -1.74 0.17
CA PRO A 47 15.67 -1.03 -0.75
C PRO A 47 15.60 0.46 -0.42
N TYR A 48 15.73 1.30 -1.44
CA TYR A 48 15.55 2.75 -1.39
C TYR A 48 14.20 3.11 -2.01
N TYR A 49 13.28 3.57 -1.17
CA TYR A 49 11.90 3.85 -1.56
C TYR A 49 11.68 5.30 -1.98
N GLY A 50 10.85 5.45 -3.02
CA GLY A 50 10.25 6.71 -3.46
C GLY A 50 8.74 6.72 -3.29
N ALA A 51 8.07 7.62 -4.03
CA ALA A 51 6.62 7.82 -3.97
C ALA A 51 5.79 6.58 -4.39
N SER A 52 6.33 5.75 -5.28
CA SER A 52 5.58 4.65 -5.94
C SER A 52 6.23 3.28 -5.76
N GLY A 53 7.17 3.14 -4.82
CA GLY A 53 7.86 1.88 -4.56
C GLY A 53 9.38 2.02 -4.54
N ILE A 54 10.08 0.90 -4.77
CA ILE A 54 11.54 0.84 -4.79
C ILE A 54 12.06 1.56 -6.04
N VAL A 55 12.97 2.49 -5.87
CA VAL A 55 13.63 3.24 -6.95
C VAL A 55 15.11 2.89 -7.09
N ASP A 56 15.70 2.26 -6.07
CA ASP A 56 17.11 1.87 -6.04
C ASP A 56 17.40 0.88 -4.91
N TYR A 57 18.65 0.37 -4.84
CA TYR A 57 19.16 -0.39 -3.70
C TYR A 57 20.45 0.24 -3.21
N VAL A 58 20.57 0.45 -1.87
CA VAL A 58 21.68 1.15 -1.24
C VAL A 58 22.36 0.28 -0.19
N ASN A 59 23.61 0.65 0.18
CA ASN A 59 24.46 -0.11 1.09
C ASN A 59 24.17 0.12 2.59
N ASP A 60 23.29 1.08 2.90
CA ASP A 60 22.92 1.42 4.28
C ASP A 60 21.42 1.63 4.41
N TYR A 61 20.88 1.68 5.63
CA TYR A 61 19.47 1.88 5.93
C TYR A 61 19.28 2.93 7.03
N ILE A 62 18.12 3.57 7.04
CA ILE A 62 17.74 4.54 8.08
C ILE A 62 16.48 4.11 8.85
N PHE A 63 15.76 3.13 8.33
CA PHE A 63 14.59 2.54 8.98
C PHE A 63 14.79 1.04 9.12
N ASP A 64 14.32 0.49 10.26
CA ASP A 64 14.23 -0.93 10.52
C ASP A 64 12.90 -1.20 11.25
N GLY A 65 12.00 -1.93 10.61
CA GLY A 65 10.68 -2.22 11.13
C GLY A 65 9.57 -2.13 10.08
N ASP A 66 8.35 -2.01 10.58
CA ASP A 66 7.12 -2.03 9.78
C ASP A 66 6.51 -0.65 9.66
N TYR A 67 6.36 -0.16 8.44
CA TYR A 67 5.84 1.18 8.14
C TYR A 67 4.81 1.13 7.00
N LEU A 68 3.97 2.14 6.95
CA LEU A 68 3.15 2.47 5.78
C LEU A 68 3.78 3.67 5.09
N LEU A 69 4.12 3.54 3.83
CA LEU A 69 4.50 4.66 2.99
C LEU A 69 3.25 5.22 2.31
N VAL A 70 3.18 6.55 2.23
CA VAL A 70 2.10 7.25 1.52
C VAL A 70 2.73 8.25 0.56
N SER A 71 2.37 8.20 -0.71
CA SER A 71 2.90 9.10 -1.75
C SER A 71 2.69 10.57 -1.36
N GLU A 72 3.77 11.37 -1.40
CA GLU A 72 3.70 12.83 -1.25
C GLU A 72 3.41 13.51 -2.60
N ASP A 73 3.80 12.88 -3.71
CA ASP A 73 3.74 13.48 -5.05
C ASP A 73 2.31 13.47 -5.61
N GLY A 74 1.78 14.66 -5.88
CA GLY A 74 0.42 14.84 -6.37
C GLY A 74 0.15 14.21 -7.74
N ALA A 75 1.16 14.04 -8.58
CA ALA A 75 1.02 13.38 -9.86
C ALA A 75 0.59 11.90 -9.68
N ASN A 76 1.20 11.16 -8.74
CA ASN A 76 0.78 9.78 -8.43
C ASN A 76 -0.60 9.74 -7.78
N LEU A 77 -0.89 10.70 -6.89
CA LEU A 77 -2.18 10.81 -6.22
C LEU A 77 -3.35 11.07 -7.21
N LEU A 78 -3.10 11.80 -8.29
CA LEU A 78 -4.09 12.11 -9.33
C LEU A 78 -4.21 10.99 -10.37
N ALA A 79 -3.09 10.48 -10.86
CA ALA A 79 -3.06 9.47 -11.92
C ALA A 79 -3.49 8.07 -11.45
N ARG A 80 -3.24 7.73 -10.17
CA ARG A 80 -3.54 6.42 -9.55
C ARG A 80 -3.05 5.20 -10.34
N ASN A 81 -1.94 5.36 -11.04
CA ASN A 81 -1.33 4.28 -11.81
C ASN A 81 -0.61 3.25 -10.91
N THR A 82 -0.23 3.67 -9.69
CA THR A 82 0.38 2.85 -8.65
C THR A 82 -0.36 3.05 -7.33
N PRO A 83 -0.28 2.11 -6.38
CA PRO A 83 -0.84 2.31 -5.04
C PRO A 83 -0.32 3.61 -4.42
N ILE A 84 -1.24 4.38 -3.81
CA ILE A 84 -0.92 5.62 -3.10
C ILE A 84 -0.23 5.32 -1.77
N ALA A 85 -0.67 4.25 -1.12
CA ALA A 85 -0.17 3.78 0.16
C ALA A 85 0.24 2.32 0.05
N PHE A 86 1.41 1.95 0.60
CA PHE A 86 1.91 0.58 0.61
C PHE A 86 2.75 0.30 1.85
N SER A 87 2.60 -0.89 2.41
CA SER A 87 3.37 -1.35 3.57
C SER A 87 4.78 -1.78 3.17
N ILE A 88 5.74 -1.45 4.02
CA ILE A 88 7.13 -1.92 3.93
C ILE A 88 7.56 -2.53 5.26
N SER A 89 8.55 -3.43 5.22
CA SER A 89 9.07 -4.11 6.40
C SER A 89 10.60 -4.25 6.33
N GLY A 90 11.23 -4.36 7.50
CA GLY A 90 12.66 -4.59 7.63
C GLY A 90 13.51 -3.36 7.37
N LYS A 91 14.78 -3.60 7.00
CA LYS A 91 15.77 -2.55 6.79
C LYS A 91 15.57 -1.87 5.44
N ASN A 92 15.46 -0.55 5.46
CA ASN A 92 15.17 0.23 4.24
C ASN A 92 15.58 1.70 4.38
N TRP A 93 15.61 2.38 3.24
CA TRP A 93 15.81 3.81 3.13
C TRP A 93 14.63 4.45 2.42
N VAL A 94 14.16 5.59 2.89
CA VAL A 94 13.03 6.30 2.27
C VAL A 94 13.42 7.75 1.97
N ASN A 95 13.12 8.21 0.76
CA ASN A 95 13.35 9.58 0.34
C ASN A 95 12.20 10.52 0.76
N ASN A 96 12.26 11.79 0.32
CA ASN A 96 11.29 12.83 0.65
C ASN A 96 10.05 12.85 -0.26
N HIS A 97 9.86 11.84 -1.12
CA HIS A 97 8.68 11.72 -1.99
C HIS A 97 7.58 10.83 -1.42
N ALA A 98 7.85 10.18 -0.28
CA ALA A 98 6.86 9.39 0.46
C ALA A 98 6.84 9.76 1.92
N HIS A 99 5.65 9.90 2.51
CA HIS A 99 5.46 9.98 3.95
C HIS A 99 5.66 8.61 4.58
N ILE A 100 6.13 8.58 5.84
CA ILE A 100 6.38 7.36 6.59
C ILE A 100 5.55 7.38 7.86
N LEU A 101 4.65 6.39 7.98
CA LEU A 101 3.76 6.25 9.11
C LEU A 101 4.01 4.92 9.83
N LYS A 102 4.12 4.99 11.15
CA LYS A 102 4.22 3.84 12.03
C LYS A 102 2.90 3.62 12.77
N PHE A 103 2.46 2.39 12.88
CA PHE A 103 1.23 2.00 13.57
C PHE A 103 1.52 1.03 14.72
N LYS A 104 0.60 0.94 15.66
CA LYS A 104 0.75 0.05 16.83
C LYS A 104 0.54 -1.42 16.46
N THR A 105 -0.31 -1.71 15.47
CA THR A 105 -0.65 -3.07 15.05
C THR A 105 -0.60 -3.22 13.53
N TYR A 106 -0.37 -4.43 13.06
CA TYR A 106 -0.44 -4.80 11.65
C TYR A 106 -1.82 -4.49 11.06
N GLU A 107 -2.88 -4.86 11.76
CA GLU A 107 -4.25 -4.70 11.30
C GLU A 107 -4.62 -3.24 11.07
N THR A 108 -4.21 -2.35 11.98
CA THR A 108 -4.45 -0.90 11.81
C THR A 108 -3.67 -0.37 10.63
N ARG A 109 -2.41 -0.78 10.45
CA ARG A 109 -1.58 -0.38 9.30
C ARG A 109 -2.21 -0.81 7.98
N LYS A 110 -2.56 -2.10 7.85
CA LYS A 110 -3.18 -2.65 6.62
C LYS A 110 -4.57 -2.09 6.36
N PHE A 111 -5.38 -1.90 7.39
CA PHE A 111 -6.69 -1.26 7.27
C PHE A 111 -6.55 0.16 6.69
N VAL A 112 -5.61 0.97 7.21
CA VAL A 112 -5.36 2.32 6.71
C VAL A 112 -4.80 2.29 5.28
N GLU A 113 -3.91 1.34 4.95
CA GLU A 113 -3.40 1.14 3.59
C GLU A 113 -4.56 0.92 2.59
N TYR A 114 -5.43 -0.04 2.85
CA TYR A 114 -6.60 -0.31 2.00
C TYR A 114 -7.54 0.89 1.91
N TYR A 115 -7.80 1.55 3.04
CA TYR A 115 -8.68 2.71 3.08
C TYR A 115 -8.12 3.88 2.25
N LEU A 116 -6.83 4.25 2.42
CA LEU A 116 -6.23 5.34 1.65
C LEU A 116 -6.18 5.05 0.14
N ASN A 117 -5.98 3.79 -0.24
CA ASN A 117 -6.02 3.37 -1.64
C ASN A 117 -7.45 3.38 -2.23
N SER A 118 -8.49 3.31 -1.40
CA SER A 118 -9.89 3.28 -1.85
C SER A 118 -10.54 4.66 -1.99
N ILE A 119 -10.04 5.68 -1.29
CA ILE A 119 -10.66 7.03 -1.26
C ILE A 119 -10.00 8.01 -2.22
N ASP A 120 -10.74 9.04 -2.61
CA ASP A 120 -10.21 10.19 -3.34
C ASP A 120 -9.49 11.15 -2.37
N LEU A 121 -8.20 11.40 -2.61
CA LEU A 121 -7.36 12.28 -1.81
C LEU A 121 -7.15 13.67 -2.44
N THR A 122 -7.79 13.98 -3.56
CA THR A 122 -7.61 15.25 -4.29
C THR A 122 -7.90 16.47 -3.43
N THR A 123 -8.88 16.38 -2.51
CA THR A 123 -9.24 17.46 -1.58
C THR A 123 -8.16 17.77 -0.52
N PHE A 124 -7.21 16.85 -0.32
CA PHE A 124 -6.10 17.01 0.62
C PHE A 124 -4.79 17.46 -0.07
N ILE A 125 -4.79 17.51 -1.41
CA ILE A 125 -3.64 17.95 -2.19
C ILE A 125 -3.58 19.47 -2.20
N SER A 126 -2.38 20.02 -2.06
CA SER A 126 -2.11 21.46 -2.12
C SER A 126 -0.99 21.77 -3.11
N GLY A 127 -0.96 23.01 -3.62
CA GLY A 127 0.02 23.47 -4.60
C GLY A 127 -0.52 23.44 -6.03
N GLY A 128 -0.24 24.48 -6.82
CA GLY A 128 -0.73 24.64 -8.19
C GLY A 128 0.13 23.86 -9.20
N ALA A 129 1.35 24.32 -9.47
CA ALA A 129 2.23 23.75 -10.50
C ALA A 129 2.86 22.40 -10.08
N GLN A 130 3.05 22.17 -8.79
CA GLN A 130 3.53 20.91 -8.23
C GLN A 130 2.61 20.49 -7.07
N PRO A 131 1.48 19.84 -7.37
CA PRO A 131 0.55 19.41 -6.34
C PRO A 131 1.19 18.37 -5.43
N LYS A 132 1.00 18.54 -4.11
CA LYS A 132 1.54 17.64 -3.07
C LYS A 132 0.54 17.39 -1.96
N LEU A 133 0.56 16.18 -1.44
CA LEU A 133 -0.03 15.85 -0.16
C LEU A 133 1.01 16.16 0.93
N ASN A 134 0.93 17.34 1.54
CA ASN A 134 1.84 17.70 2.62
C ASN A 134 1.47 17.01 3.94
N GLN A 135 2.41 16.94 4.88
CA GLN A 135 2.23 16.27 6.17
C GLN A 135 1.01 16.82 6.96
N LYS A 136 0.77 18.13 6.93
CA LYS A 136 -0.36 18.75 7.65
C LYS A 136 -1.71 18.27 7.11
N ASN A 137 -1.82 18.11 5.80
CA ASN A 137 -3.03 17.63 5.15
C ASN A 137 -3.18 16.12 5.34
N LEU A 138 -2.09 15.36 5.19
CA LEU A 138 -2.06 13.92 5.48
C LEU A 138 -2.56 13.61 6.89
N ASN A 139 -2.04 14.30 7.89
CA ASN A 139 -2.38 14.10 9.30
C ASN A 139 -3.88 14.27 9.58
N LYS A 140 -4.56 15.16 8.83
CA LYS A 140 -5.97 15.48 9.00
C LYS A 140 -6.94 14.56 8.25
N ILE A 141 -6.45 13.62 7.46
CA ILE A 141 -7.32 12.69 6.73
C ILE A 141 -8.19 11.93 7.74
N PRO A 142 -9.52 11.99 7.63
CA PRO A 142 -10.42 11.29 8.54
C PRO A 142 -10.47 9.80 8.20
N ILE A 143 -10.11 8.97 9.16
CA ILE A 143 -10.12 7.50 9.03
C ILE A 143 -11.31 6.96 9.82
N PRO A 144 -12.25 6.22 9.20
CA PRO A 144 -13.34 5.54 9.90
C PRO A 144 -12.81 4.25 10.51
N ILE A 145 -12.33 4.33 11.77
CA ILE A 145 -11.66 3.22 12.44
C ILE A 145 -12.65 2.36 13.24
N PRO A 146 -12.90 1.09 12.84
CA PRO A 146 -13.70 0.15 13.62
C PRO A 146 -12.89 -0.44 14.79
N SER A 147 -13.53 -1.31 15.59
CA SER A 147 -12.83 -2.04 16.65
C SER A 147 -11.66 -2.86 16.10
N GLN A 148 -10.66 -3.16 16.93
CA GLN A 148 -9.48 -3.94 16.52
C GLN A 148 -9.86 -5.32 15.96
N GLU A 149 -10.86 -5.97 16.56
CA GLU A 149 -11.39 -7.24 16.07
C GLU A 149 -11.96 -7.10 14.65
N LYS A 150 -12.78 -6.08 14.42
CA LYS A 150 -13.35 -5.80 13.10
C LYS A 150 -12.31 -5.43 12.05
N GLN A 151 -11.24 -4.69 12.46
CA GLN A 151 -10.09 -4.41 11.57
C GLN A 151 -9.43 -5.72 11.13
N LYS A 152 -9.19 -6.65 12.06
CA LYS A 152 -8.60 -7.96 11.78
C LYS A 152 -9.43 -8.74 10.76
N ASP A 153 -10.75 -8.80 10.94
CA ASP A 153 -11.64 -9.50 10.01
C ASP A 153 -11.60 -8.89 8.60
N ILE A 154 -11.69 -7.55 8.52
CA ILE A 154 -11.66 -6.82 7.25
C ILE A 154 -10.33 -7.03 6.54
N VAL A 155 -9.21 -6.87 7.26
CA VAL A 155 -7.87 -7.05 6.70
C VAL A 155 -7.66 -8.48 6.21
N ALA A 156 -8.06 -9.49 6.98
CA ALA A 156 -7.93 -10.89 6.56
C ALA A 156 -8.70 -11.20 5.26
N ILE A 157 -9.88 -10.60 5.08
CA ILE A 157 -10.65 -10.74 3.83
C ILE A 157 -9.93 -10.04 2.68
N LEU A 158 -9.48 -8.79 2.88
CA LEU A 158 -8.83 -8.00 1.83
C LEU A 158 -7.46 -8.57 1.43
N ASP A 159 -6.64 -9.02 2.39
CA ASP A 159 -5.38 -9.70 2.12
C ASP A 159 -5.59 -10.96 1.28
N ARG A 160 -6.67 -11.72 1.56
CA ARG A 160 -7.01 -12.90 0.77
C ARG A 160 -7.41 -12.54 -0.65
N PHE A 161 -8.17 -11.46 -0.86
CA PHE A 161 -8.51 -10.98 -2.20
C PHE A 161 -7.27 -10.46 -2.94
N ASP A 162 -6.40 -9.73 -2.26
CA ASP A 162 -5.16 -9.23 -2.84
C ASP A 162 -4.27 -10.38 -3.32
N THR A 163 -4.08 -11.41 -2.49
CA THR A 163 -3.37 -12.63 -2.87
C THR A 163 -4.02 -13.31 -4.07
N LEU A 164 -5.35 -13.48 -4.06
CA LEU A 164 -6.06 -14.13 -5.16
C LEU A 164 -5.89 -13.38 -6.49
N CYS A 165 -5.90 -12.04 -6.45
CA CYS A 165 -5.81 -11.22 -7.65
C CYS A 165 -4.39 -11.05 -8.17
N ASN A 166 -3.39 -11.00 -7.29
CA ASN A 166 -2.03 -10.55 -7.62
C ASN A 166 -0.96 -11.65 -7.50
N ASP A 167 -1.24 -12.78 -6.85
CA ASP A 167 -0.27 -13.87 -6.76
C ASP A 167 -0.10 -14.56 -8.13
N LEU A 168 1.11 -14.40 -8.70
CA LEU A 168 1.46 -14.98 -10.00
C LEU A 168 1.59 -16.51 -9.98
N THR A 169 1.69 -17.12 -8.80
CA THR A 169 1.91 -18.57 -8.64
C THR A 169 0.67 -19.36 -8.31
N THR A 170 -0.22 -18.79 -7.50
CA THR A 170 -1.43 -19.46 -6.98
C THR A 170 -2.73 -18.70 -7.21
N GLY A 171 -2.64 -17.44 -7.65
CA GLY A 171 -3.79 -16.57 -7.88
C GLY A 171 -4.40 -16.67 -9.27
N LEU A 172 -5.33 -15.77 -9.58
CA LEU A 172 -5.98 -15.68 -10.90
C LEU A 172 -5.01 -15.60 -12.08
N PRO A 173 -3.87 -14.88 -12.01
CA PRO A 173 -2.91 -14.84 -13.11
C PRO A 173 -2.38 -16.22 -13.48
N ALA A 174 -2.03 -17.05 -12.48
CA ALA A 174 -1.56 -18.42 -12.72
C ALA A 174 -2.66 -19.32 -13.31
N GLU A 175 -3.90 -19.15 -12.88
CA GLU A 175 -5.03 -19.89 -13.44
C GLU A 175 -5.30 -19.47 -14.89
N ILE A 176 -5.27 -18.17 -15.21
CA ILE A 176 -5.43 -17.65 -16.58
C ILE A 176 -4.36 -18.23 -17.50
N GLU A 177 -3.09 -18.22 -17.09
CA GLU A 177 -1.99 -18.80 -17.88
C GLU A 177 -2.19 -20.31 -18.12
N THR A 178 -2.61 -21.03 -17.09
CA THR A 178 -2.90 -22.47 -17.18
C THR A 178 -4.03 -22.75 -18.16
N ARG A 179 -5.13 -21.99 -18.10
CA ARG A 179 -6.26 -22.10 -19.02
C ARG A 179 -5.87 -21.76 -20.46
N GLN A 180 -5.03 -20.75 -20.64
CA GLN A 180 -4.51 -20.37 -21.95
C GLN A 180 -3.71 -21.52 -22.58
N LYS A 181 -2.80 -22.14 -21.83
CA LYS A 181 -2.03 -23.32 -22.29
C LYS A 181 -2.92 -24.50 -22.63
N GLN A 182 -3.96 -24.77 -21.82
CA GLN A 182 -4.95 -25.81 -22.11
C GLN A 182 -5.72 -25.52 -23.41
N TYR A 183 -6.17 -24.29 -23.59
CA TYR A 183 -6.85 -23.87 -24.83
C TYR A 183 -5.96 -24.07 -26.05
N GLU A 184 -4.71 -23.61 -26.02
CA GLU A 184 -3.75 -23.77 -27.13
C GLU A 184 -3.52 -25.23 -27.47
N TYR A 185 -3.31 -26.08 -26.46
CA TYR A 185 -3.14 -27.51 -26.64
C TYR A 185 -4.35 -28.17 -27.33
N TYR A 186 -5.56 -27.90 -26.83
CA TYR A 186 -6.76 -28.51 -27.43
C TYR A 186 -7.07 -27.95 -28.83
N ARG A 187 -6.88 -26.64 -29.02
CA ARG A 187 -7.03 -26.00 -30.33
C ARG A 187 -6.12 -26.67 -31.34
N ASP A 188 -4.84 -26.81 -31.03
CA ASP A 188 -3.87 -27.39 -31.98
C ASP A 188 -4.18 -28.86 -32.23
N LYS A 189 -4.59 -29.61 -31.21
CA LYS A 189 -5.00 -31.00 -31.38
C LYS A 189 -6.25 -31.16 -32.27
N LEU A 190 -7.24 -30.27 -32.13
CA LEU A 190 -8.48 -30.31 -32.93
C LEU A 190 -8.29 -29.82 -34.35
N LEU A 191 -7.33 -28.92 -34.60
CA LEU A 191 -7.05 -28.35 -35.92
C LEU A 191 -5.95 -29.09 -36.70
N THR A 192 -5.30 -30.07 -36.08
CA THR A 192 -4.32 -30.91 -36.75
C THR A 192 -5.07 -32.04 -37.51
N PHE A 193 -5.24 -31.87 -38.81
CA PHE A 193 -5.81 -32.87 -39.69
C PHE A 193 -4.70 -33.78 -40.21
N LYS A 194 -4.87 -35.11 -40.08
CA LYS A 194 -4.02 -36.07 -40.83
C LYS A 194 -4.59 -36.20 -42.21
N GLU A 195 -3.74 -36.04 -43.23
CA GLU A 195 -4.10 -36.47 -44.58
C GLU A 195 -4.47 -37.95 -44.51
N LEU A 196 -5.67 -38.29 -44.97
CA LEU A 196 -6.06 -39.66 -45.21
C LEU A 196 -5.16 -40.12 -46.38
N GLY A 197 -4.20 -40.98 -46.06
CA GLY A 197 -3.24 -41.47 -47.05
C GLY A 197 -3.95 -41.95 -48.32
N ALA A 198 -3.39 -41.57 -49.45
CA ALA A 198 -3.75 -42.05 -50.77
C ALA A 198 -3.44 -43.54 -50.88
#